data_9836e47db5abab0944ae6dcf488c6215
#
_entry.id   9836e47db5abab0944ae6dcf488c6215
#
_cell.length_a   1.000
_cell.length_b   1.000
_cell.length_c   1.000
_cell.angle_alpha   90.00
_cell.angle_beta   90.00
_cell.angle_gamma   90.00
#
_symmetry.space_group_name_H-M   'P 1'
#
loop_
_entity.id
_entity.type
_entity.pdbx_description
1 polymer ?
#
loop_
_entity_poly.entity_id
_entity_poly.type
_entity_poly.pdbx_seq_one_letter_code
_entity_poly.pdbx_strand_id
1 'polypeptide(L)'
;MTPDAPDAKDAAAELAPGGTLRAGINLSNFLLVTGTAPSGDPTGVAPDMARAIADKLGVAVSYVTYPAPGALADAAGDGVWDIGLIAAEPARAETIAFTPAYVEIEATYMVPEGSPLAAIDDIDRPGVRVAVADRSAYDLYLTRHLKHAELVRAKGLAGAVELFLAERLDALAALRPGLIADADKLSGGRILDGRFTVVQQAVGTAPANRAAAAFLRDFVAEAKATGLVARLIERHGVAGRLLVAPPG
;
A
#
# COMPACT_ATOMS: atom_id res chain seq x y z
N MET A 1 0.67 -18.73 30.91
CA MET A 1 0.25 -19.58 29.79
C MET A 1 0.19 -18.64 28.59
N THR A 2 1.23 -18.63 27.75
CA THR A 2 1.17 -18.00 26.41
C THR A 2 0.07 -18.73 25.65
N PRO A 3 -0.90 -18.05 25.01
CA PRO A 3 -1.84 -18.73 24.14
C PRO A 3 -1.02 -19.44 23.06
N ASP A 4 -1.35 -20.70 22.80
CA ASP A 4 -0.73 -21.49 21.74
C ASP A 4 -0.70 -20.64 20.46
N ALA A 5 0.49 -20.54 19.85
CA ALA A 5 0.61 -19.93 18.54
C ALA A 5 -0.37 -20.64 17.60
N PRO A 6 -1.19 -19.90 16.81
CA PRO A 6 -2.18 -20.50 15.93
C PRO A 6 -1.47 -21.50 15.02
N ASP A 7 -1.96 -22.74 15.00
CA ASP A 7 -1.36 -23.82 14.22
C ASP A 7 -1.37 -23.41 12.75
N ALA A 8 -0.22 -23.48 12.09
CA ALA A 8 -0.10 -23.22 10.65
C ALA A 8 -1.09 -24.08 9.83
N LYS A 9 -1.50 -25.23 10.38
CA LYS A 9 -2.50 -26.12 9.79
C LYS A 9 -3.89 -25.52 9.77
N ASP A 10 -4.32 -24.87 10.86
CA ASP A 10 -5.64 -24.23 10.93
C ASP A 10 -5.67 -22.98 10.01
N ALA A 11 -4.58 -22.21 9.99
CA ALA A 11 -4.43 -21.08 9.07
C ALA A 11 -4.43 -21.54 7.60
N ALA A 12 -3.75 -22.63 7.27
CA ALA A 12 -3.77 -23.20 5.92
C ALA A 12 -5.16 -23.70 5.52
N ALA A 13 -5.94 -24.28 6.43
CA ALA A 13 -7.30 -24.69 6.16
C ALA A 13 -8.24 -23.51 5.83
N GLU A 14 -8.03 -22.32 6.45
CA GLU A 14 -8.78 -21.12 6.16
C GLU A 14 -8.28 -20.40 4.87
N LEU A 15 -6.95 -20.34 4.64
CA LEU A 15 -6.35 -19.54 3.56
C LEU A 15 -6.16 -20.31 2.25
N ALA A 16 -5.98 -21.63 2.32
CA ALA A 16 -5.65 -22.44 1.16
C ALA A 16 -6.34 -23.82 1.23
N PRO A 17 -7.68 -23.88 1.34
CA PRO A 17 -8.38 -25.18 1.47
C PRO A 17 -8.15 -26.11 0.26
N GLY A 18 -7.78 -25.55 -0.89
CA GLY A 18 -7.40 -26.28 -2.11
C GLY A 18 -5.89 -26.47 -2.31
N GLY A 19 -5.06 -26.18 -1.28
CA GLY A 19 -3.59 -26.32 -1.36
C GLY A 19 -2.89 -25.17 -2.07
N THR A 20 -3.61 -24.10 -2.44
CA THR A 20 -3.05 -22.91 -3.09
C THR A 20 -3.55 -21.64 -2.43
N LEU A 21 -2.64 -20.81 -1.95
CA LEU A 21 -2.90 -19.47 -1.42
C LEU A 21 -3.06 -18.48 -2.58
N ARG A 22 -4.22 -17.84 -2.69
CA ARG A 22 -4.48 -16.81 -3.69
C ARG A 22 -4.17 -15.45 -3.09
N ALA A 23 -3.13 -14.79 -3.60
CA ALA A 23 -2.67 -13.50 -3.10
C ALA A 23 -3.15 -12.35 -4.01
N GLY A 24 -3.97 -11.46 -3.49
CA GLY A 24 -4.39 -10.21 -4.12
C GLY A 24 -3.23 -9.21 -4.14
N ILE A 25 -2.81 -8.79 -5.34
CA ILE A 25 -1.67 -7.90 -5.56
C ILE A 25 -2.10 -6.63 -6.29
N ASN A 26 -1.80 -5.48 -5.70
CA ASN A 26 -2.00 -4.17 -6.31
C ASN A 26 -0.82 -3.82 -7.23
N LEU A 27 -1.00 -3.86 -8.54
CA LEU A 27 0.03 -3.58 -9.53
C LEU A 27 0.43 -2.11 -9.62
N SER A 28 -0.41 -1.18 -9.13
CA SER A 28 -0.12 0.26 -9.23
C SER A 28 0.95 0.73 -8.24
N ASN A 29 1.32 -0.07 -7.25
CA ASN A 29 2.36 0.30 -6.29
C ASN A 29 3.73 -0.17 -6.79
N PHE A 30 4.41 0.69 -7.52
CA PHE A 30 5.71 0.44 -8.15
C PHE A 30 6.86 0.18 -7.16
N LEU A 31 6.67 0.41 -5.86
CA LEU A 31 7.64 0.06 -4.82
C LEU A 31 7.45 -1.37 -4.32
N LEU A 32 6.23 -1.88 -4.40
CA LEU A 32 5.88 -3.22 -3.94
C LEU A 32 5.84 -4.24 -5.08
N VAL A 33 5.58 -3.78 -6.31
CA VAL A 33 5.61 -4.57 -7.54
C VAL A 33 6.58 -3.90 -8.49
N THR A 34 7.76 -4.49 -8.66
CA THR A 34 8.88 -3.90 -9.41
C THR A 34 9.05 -4.47 -10.81
N GLY A 35 8.25 -5.49 -11.17
CA GLY A 35 8.34 -6.12 -12.47
C GLY A 35 7.39 -7.30 -12.64
N THR A 36 7.63 -8.04 -13.73
CA THR A 36 6.88 -9.25 -14.09
C THR A 36 7.88 -10.34 -14.49
N ALA A 37 7.68 -11.54 -13.96
CA ALA A 37 8.48 -12.71 -14.29
C ALA A 37 8.14 -13.25 -15.71
N PRO A 38 9.00 -14.10 -16.32
CA PRO A 38 8.68 -14.75 -17.59
C PRO A 38 7.40 -15.61 -17.56
N SER A 39 6.96 -16.08 -16.37
CA SER A 39 5.68 -16.77 -16.18
C SER A 39 4.46 -15.86 -16.29
N GLY A 40 4.64 -14.53 -16.31
CA GLY A 40 3.57 -13.55 -16.20
C GLY A 40 3.24 -13.13 -14.77
N ASP A 41 3.81 -13.77 -13.76
CA ASP A 41 3.59 -13.44 -12.35
C ASP A 41 4.23 -12.10 -11.98
N PRO A 42 3.61 -11.31 -11.09
CA PRO A 42 4.22 -10.09 -10.57
C PRO A 42 5.46 -10.42 -9.74
N THR A 43 6.48 -9.56 -9.79
CA THR A 43 7.69 -9.63 -8.96
C THR A 43 7.82 -8.37 -8.11
N GLY A 44 8.34 -8.49 -6.91
CA GLY A 44 8.49 -7.37 -5.99
C GLY A 44 8.35 -7.78 -4.53
N VAL A 45 8.40 -6.80 -3.64
CA VAL A 45 8.30 -7.02 -2.19
C VAL A 45 6.97 -7.69 -1.81
N ALA A 46 5.84 -7.24 -2.37
CA ALA A 46 4.54 -7.80 -2.04
C ALA A 46 4.37 -9.25 -2.57
N PRO A 47 4.67 -9.59 -3.83
CA PRO A 47 4.64 -10.97 -4.30
C PRO A 47 5.55 -11.91 -3.50
N ASP A 48 6.77 -11.46 -3.15
CA ASP A 48 7.70 -12.28 -2.36
C ASP A 48 7.23 -12.46 -0.91
N MET A 49 6.58 -11.46 -0.31
CA MET A 49 5.91 -11.63 1.00
C MET A 49 4.80 -12.68 0.94
N ALA A 50 3.96 -12.64 -0.11
CA ALA A 50 2.90 -13.64 -0.30
C ALA A 50 3.48 -15.05 -0.49
N ARG A 51 4.58 -15.18 -1.25
CA ARG A 51 5.30 -16.44 -1.41
C ARG A 51 5.84 -16.96 -0.07
N ALA A 52 6.47 -16.10 0.72
CA ALA A 52 7.01 -16.47 2.02
C ALA A 52 5.91 -16.91 3.00
N ILE A 53 4.71 -16.34 2.93
CA ILE A 53 3.53 -16.78 3.67
C ILE A 53 3.12 -18.20 3.21
N ALA A 54 3.01 -18.42 1.91
CA ALA A 54 2.65 -19.72 1.35
C ALA A 54 3.67 -20.80 1.70
N ASP A 55 4.97 -20.49 1.62
CA ASP A 55 6.07 -21.40 2.01
C ASP A 55 5.96 -21.79 3.50
N LYS A 56 5.65 -20.81 4.37
CA LYS A 56 5.46 -21.06 5.82
C LYS A 56 4.23 -21.93 6.11
N LEU A 57 3.18 -21.83 5.27
CA LEU A 57 1.98 -22.67 5.34
C LEU A 57 2.17 -24.04 4.66
N GLY A 58 3.23 -24.23 3.89
CA GLY A 58 3.47 -25.46 3.12
C GLY A 58 2.52 -25.64 1.93
N VAL A 59 2.05 -24.54 1.31
CA VAL A 59 1.11 -24.53 0.17
C VAL A 59 1.69 -23.81 -1.03
N ALA A 60 1.10 -24.02 -2.21
CA ALA A 60 1.42 -23.23 -3.41
C ALA A 60 0.89 -21.78 -3.27
N VAL A 61 1.44 -20.85 -4.07
CA VAL A 61 0.93 -19.48 -4.19
C VAL A 61 0.48 -19.21 -5.64
N SER A 62 -0.61 -18.47 -5.78
CA SER A 62 -1.03 -17.86 -7.04
C SER A 62 -1.37 -16.38 -6.82
N TYR A 63 -1.26 -15.57 -7.87
CA TYR A 63 -1.47 -14.13 -7.78
C TYR A 63 -2.74 -13.70 -8.50
N VAL A 64 -3.60 -12.97 -7.78
CA VAL A 64 -4.77 -12.29 -8.32
C VAL A 64 -4.44 -10.80 -8.42
N THR A 65 -4.21 -10.30 -9.62
CA THR A 65 -3.68 -8.96 -9.83
C THR A 65 -4.78 -7.92 -10.05
N TYR A 66 -4.58 -6.74 -9.49
CA TYR A 66 -5.51 -5.61 -9.60
C TYR A 66 -4.78 -4.36 -10.10
N PRO A 67 -5.38 -3.56 -10.99
CA PRO A 67 -4.74 -2.35 -11.54
C PRO A 67 -4.68 -1.21 -10.54
N ALA A 68 -5.44 -1.27 -9.45
CA ALA A 68 -5.52 -0.22 -8.43
C ALA A 68 -5.91 -0.78 -7.06
N PRO A 69 -5.53 -0.12 -5.95
CA PRO A 69 -5.81 -0.61 -4.60
C PRO A 69 -7.31 -0.64 -4.28
N GLY A 70 -8.09 0.29 -4.85
CA GLY A 70 -9.54 0.28 -4.69
C GLY A 70 -10.19 -0.99 -5.24
N ALA A 71 -9.75 -1.44 -6.43
CA ALA A 71 -10.28 -2.67 -7.04
C ALA A 71 -9.95 -3.92 -6.23
N LEU A 72 -8.75 -3.98 -5.62
CA LEU A 72 -8.38 -5.07 -4.72
C LEU A 72 -9.26 -5.07 -3.46
N ALA A 73 -9.50 -3.88 -2.88
CA ALA A 73 -10.33 -3.74 -1.69
C ALA A 73 -11.80 -4.09 -1.98
N ASP A 74 -12.35 -3.72 -3.15
CA ASP A 74 -13.71 -4.04 -3.55
C ASP A 74 -13.96 -5.54 -3.67
N ALA A 75 -12.94 -6.29 -4.09
CA ALA A 75 -13.00 -7.74 -4.19
C ALA A 75 -12.87 -8.47 -2.83
N ALA A 76 -12.74 -7.72 -1.73
CA ALA A 76 -12.79 -8.31 -0.39
C ALA A 76 -14.18 -8.90 -0.12
N GLY A 77 -14.24 -10.16 0.27
CA GLY A 77 -15.51 -10.86 0.53
C GLY A 77 -16.06 -11.62 -0.68
N ASP A 78 -15.58 -11.40 -1.90
CA ASP A 78 -16.02 -12.15 -3.08
C ASP A 78 -15.38 -13.55 -3.17
N GLY A 79 -14.46 -13.87 -2.25
CA GLY A 79 -13.76 -15.16 -2.22
C GLY A 79 -12.81 -15.38 -3.41
N VAL A 80 -12.37 -14.31 -4.07
CA VAL A 80 -11.44 -14.37 -5.22
C VAL A 80 -9.98 -14.36 -4.81
N TRP A 81 -9.66 -13.87 -3.62
CA TRP A 81 -8.34 -13.94 -2.99
C TRP A 81 -8.47 -14.33 -1.51
N ASP A 82 -7.42 -14.90 -0.95
CA ASP A 82 -7.35 -15.36 0.44
C ASP A 82 -6.59 -14.38 1.33
N ILE A 83 -5.53 -13.78 0.78
CA ILE A 83 -4.80 -12.66 1.38
C ILE A 83 -4.70 -11.50 0.39
N GLY A 84 -4.78 -10.27 0.88
CA GLY A 84 -4.57 -9.06 0.10
C GLY A 84 -3.36 -8.27 0.63
N LEU A 85 -2.40 -7.94 -0.24
CA LEU A 85 -1.25 -7.10 0.12
C LEU A 85 -1.57 -5.66 -0.31
N ILE A 86 -2.08 -4.87 0.64
CA ILE A 86 -2.64 -3.56 0.41
C ILE A 86 -2.45 -2.67 1.65
N ALA A 87 -2.50 -1.36 1.48
CA ALA A 87 -2.45 -0.44 2.60
C ALA A 87 -3.64 -0.61 3.54
N ALA A 88 -3.35 -0.73 4.83
CA ALA A 88 -4.36 -0.72 5.90
C ALA A 88 -4.94 0.70 6.04
N GLU A 89 -6.24 0.81 5.83
CA GLU A 89 -7.01 2.04 5.98
C GLU A 89 -8.31 1.75 6.72
N PRO A 90 -8.82 2.64 7.58
CA PRO A 90 -10.04 2.41 8.35
C PRO A 90 -11.23 1.96 7.51
N ALA A 91 -11.45 2.60 6.35
CA ALA A 91 -12.54 2.22 5.44
C ALA A 91 -12.39 0.81 4.88
N ARG A 92 -11.15 0.32 4.69
CA ARG A 92 -10.88 -1.05 4.24
C ARG A 92 -10.98 -2.05 5.38
N ALA A 93 -10.68 -1.63 6.62
CA ALA A 93 -10.76 -2.48 7.80
C ALA A 93 -12.18 -2.90 8.17
N GLU A 94 -13.21 -2.31 7.55
CA GLU A 94 -14.61 -2.75 7.67
C GLU A 94 -14.84 -4.14 7.06
N THR A 95 -14.06 -4.48 6.02
CA THR A 95 -14.21 -5.74 5.26
C THR A 95 -12.95 -6.60 5.23
N ILE A 96 -11.83 -6.09 5.72
CA ILE A 96 -10.51 -6.77 5.70
C ILE A 96 -9.91 -6.74 7.10
N ALA A 97 -9.57 -7.91 7.65
CA ALA A 97 -8.78 -8.02 8.87
C ALA A 97 -7.29 -7.87 8.53
N PHE A 98 -6.66 -6.77 8.97
CA PHE A 98 -5.26 -6.46 8.69
C PHE A 98 -4.30 -6.91 9.78
N THR A 99 -3.10 -7.29 9.37
CA THR A 99 -1.93 -7.35 10.25
C THR A 99 -1.43 -5.94 10.60
N PRO A 100 -0.52 -5.77 11.56
CA PRO A 100 0.37 -4.61 11.57
C PRO A 100 1.09 -4.48 10.23
N ALA A 101 1.49 -3.26 9.87
CA ALA A 101 2.21 -3.03 8.63
C ALA A 101 3.55 -3.77 8.59
N TYR A 102 3.93 -4.26 7.41
CA TYR A 102 5.27 -4.79 7.18
C TYR A 102 6.21 -3.74 6.61
N VAL A 103 5.68 -2.78 5.83
CA VAL A 103 6.44 -1.63 5.31
C VAL A 103 5.63 -0.35 5.35
N GLU A 104 6.33 0.78 5.32
CA GLU A 104 5.79 2.13 5.32
C GLU A 104 6.29 2.94 4.14
N ILE A 105 5.44 3.82 3.62
CA ILE A 105 5.78 4.74 2.54
C ILE A 105 5.29 6.14 2.92
N GLU A 106 6.18 7.12 2.93
CA GLU A 106 5.79 8.51 3.19
C GLU A 106 4.91 9.06 2.06
N ALA A 107 3.86 9.78 2.45
CA ALA A 107 3.02 10.57 1.55
C ALA A 107 3.15 12.07 1.87
N THR A 108 3.33 12.87 0.83
CA THR A 108 3.53 14.31 0.93
C THR A 108 2.90 15.03 -0.25
N TYR A 109 3.11 16.34 -0.33
CA TYR A 109 2.64 17.17 -1.43
C TYR A 109 3.80 17.67 -2.28
N MET A 110 3.51 17.85 -3.57
CA MET A 110 4.26 18.71 -4.46
C MET A 110 3.40 19.93 -4.80
N VAL A 111 4.02 21.09 -4.85
CA VAL A 111 3.39 22.36 -5.24
C VAL A 111 4.10 22.92 -6.46
N PRO A 112 3.45 23.75 -7.30
CA PRO A 112 4.10 24.40 -8.45
C PRO A 112 5.26 25.31 -8.02
N GLU A 113 6.17 25.58 -8.95
CA GLU A 113 7.20 26.59 -8.75
C GLU A 113 6.59 27.96 -8.39
N GLY A 114 7.20 28.64 -7.42
CA GLY A 114 6.70 29.95 -6.95
C GLY A 114 5.42 29.89 -6.10
N SER A 115 4.90 28.70 -5.80
CA SER A 115 3.75 28.55 -4.91
C SER A 115 4.02 29.14 -3.53
N PRO A 116 3.06 29.91 -2.94
CA PRO A 116 3.16 30.43 -1.60
C PRO A 116 2.96 29.36 -0.52
N LEU A 117 2.47 28.16 -0.89
CA LEU A 117 2.28 27.04 0.03
C LEU A 117 3.66 26.44 0.37
N ALA A 118 4.15 26.69 1.59
CA ALA A 118 5.52 26.36 1.98
C ALA A 118 5.64 25.13 2.88
N ALA A 119 4.57 24.79 3.62
CA ALA A 119 4.53 23.71 4.59
C ALA A 119 3.31 22.81 4.36
N ILE A 120 3.33 21.61 4.95
CA ILE A 120 2.20 20.66 4.91
C ILE A 120 0.90 21.30 5.41
N ASP A 121 0.98 22.07 6.50
CA ASP A 121 -0.19 22.71 7.11
C ASP A 121 -0.77 23.87 6.27
N ASP A 122 -0.04 24.36 5.28
CA ASP A 122 -0.54 25.39 4.37
C ASP A 122 -1.58 24.84 3.38
N ILE A 123 -1.64 23.54 3.20
CA ILE A 123 -2.49 22.92 2.17
C ILE A 123 -3.98 22.96 2.55
N ASP A 124 -4.33 22.77 3.81
CA ASP A 124 -5.74 22.72 4.21
C ASP A 124 -6.34 24.12 4.39
N ARG A 125 -6.46 24.87 3.29
CA ARG A 125 -7.05 26.21 3.25
C ARG A 125 -8.19 26.30 2.25
N PRO A 126 -9.19 27.16 2.48
CA PRO A 126 -10.24 27.44 1.49
C PRO A 126 -9.63 27.92 0.15
N GLY A 127 -10.10 27.31 -0.93
CA GLY A 127 -9.67 27.62 -2.29
C GLY A 127 -8.44 26.85 -2.76
N VAL A 128 -7.74 26.12 -1.91
CA VAL A 128 -6.65 25.23 -2.32
C VAL A 128 -7.25 23.95 -2.93
N ARG A 129 -6.81 23.62 -4.15
CA ARG A 129 -7.22 22.44 -4.91
C ARG A 129 -6.07 21.44 -5.01
N VAL A 130 -6.30 20.21 -4.55
CA VAL A 130 -5.29 19.16 -4.42
C VAL A 130 -5.59 18.02 -5.37
N ALA A 131 -4.73 17.77 -6.35
CA ALA A 131 -4.80 16.56 -7.18
C ALA A 131 -4.45 15.33 -6.36
N VAL A 132 -5.19 14.25 -6.55
CA VAL A 132 -4.95 12.99 -5.83
C VAL A 132 -5.40 11.80 -6.66
N ALA A 133 -4.69 10.66 -6.54
CA ALA A 133 -5.12 9.42 -7.15
C ALA A 133 -6.31 8.84 -6.38
N ASP A 134 -7.44 8.71 -7.08
CA ASP A 134 -8.71 8.24 -6.52
C ASP A 134 -8.55 6.90 -5.78
N ARG A 135 -9.12 6.83 -4.58
CA ARG A 135 -9.17 5.65 -3.70
C ARG A 135 -7.78 5.07 -3.34
N SER A 136 -6.72 5.86 -3.49
CA SER A 136 -5.42 5.55 -2.88
C SER A 136 -5.50 5.65 -1.36
N ALA A 137 -4.55 5.05 -0.63
CA ALA A 137 -4.52 5.16 0.83
C ALA A 137 -4.39 6.63 1.29
N TYR A 138 -3.60 7.42 0.58
CA TYR A 138 -3.43 8.84 0.90
C TYR A 138 -4.66 9.67 0.51
N ASP A 139 -5.45 9.33 -0.53
CA ASP A 139 -6.75 9.95 -0.80
C ASP A 139 -7.73 9.65 0.34
N LEU A 140 -7.84 8.39 0.76
CA LEU A 140 -8.70 8.00 1.89
C LEU A 140 -8.30 8.71 3.19
N TYR A 141 -6.98 8.88 3.43
CA TYR A 141 -6.49 9.66 4.55
C TYR A 141 -6.92 11.13 4.46
N LEU A 142 -6.64 11.78 3.32
CA LEU A 142 -6.95 13.20 3.10
C LEU A 142 -8.44 13.49 3.16
N THR A 143 -9.28 12.58 2.65
CA THR A 143 -10.76 12.69 2.75
C THR A 143 -11.23 12.79 4.20
N ARG A 144 -10.55 12.17 5.14
CA ARG A 144 -10.91 12.22 6.57
C ARG A 144 -10.31 13.42 7.31
N HIS A 145 -9.21 14.00 6.80
CA HIS A 145 -8.41 14.99 7.56
C HIS A 145 -8.51 16.40 7.02
N LEU A 146 -8.61 16.59 5.70
CA LEU A 146 -8.79 17.92 5.12
C LEU A 146 -10.20 18.44 5.42
N LYS A 147 -10.28 19.72 5.79
CA LYS A 147 -11.53 20.41 6.18
C LYS A 147 -11.89 21.50 5.20
N HIS A 148 -10.92 22.08 4.53
CA HIS A 148 -11.07 23.32 3.75
C HIS A 148 -10.61 23.16 2.30
N ALA A 149 -9.52 22.41 2.06
CA ALA A 149 -9.02 22.18 0.71
C ALA A 149 -9.90 21.20 -0.06
N GLU A 150 -9.98 21.39 -1.36
CA GLU A 150 -10.73 20.54 -2.30
C GLU A 150 -9.84 19.42 -2.85
N LEU A 151 -10.29 18.17 -2.75
CA LEU A 151 -9.62 17.02 -3.40
C LEU A 151 -10.17 16.83 -4.81
N VAL A 152 -9.30 16.96 -5.80
CA VAL A 152 -9.60 16.73 -7.23
C VAL A 152 -9.01 15.39 -7.64
N ARG A 153 -9.87 14.41 -7.86
CA ARG A 153 -9.51 13.01 -8.02
C ARG A 153 -9.31 12.63 -9.48
N ALA A 154 -8.28 11.82 -9.74
CA ALA A 154 -8.05 11.22 -11.04
C ALA A 154 -7.70 9.74 -10.92
N LYS A 155 -7.85 9.00 -12.02
CA LYS A 155 -7.55 7.57 -12.05
C LYS A 155 -6.04 7.32 -12.00
N GLY A 156 -5.56 6.80 -10.87
CA GLY A 156 -4.15 6.47 -10.64
C GLY A 156 -3.23 7.69 -10.53
N LEU A 157 -1.96 7.45 -10.24
CA LEU A 157 -0.98 8.54 -10.06
C LEU A 157 -0.75 9.33 -11.37
N ALA A 158 -0.62 8.64 -12.51
CA ALA A 158 -0.41 9.31 -13.80
C ALA A 158 -1.55 10.29 -14.12
N GLY A 159 -2.81 9.86 -13.94
CA GLY A 159 -3.96 10.75 -14.11
C GLY A 159 -3.98 11.93 -13.14
N ALA A 160 -3.54 11.73 -11.88
CA ALA A 160 -3.44 12.81 -10.91
C ALA A 160 -2.35 13.84 -11.30
N VAL A 161 -1.22 13.38 -11.84
CA VAL A 161 -0.16 14.24 -12.40
C VAL A 161 -0.67 15.03 -13.60
N GLU A 162 -1.33 14.37 -14.55
CA GLU A 162 -1.92 15.03 -15.73
C GLU A 162 -2.92 16.11 -15.32
N LEU A 163 -3.82 15.77 -14.37
CA LEU A 163 -4.83 16.68 -13.86
C LEU A 163 -4.19 17.89 -13.15
N PHE A 164 -3.19 17.66 -12.31
CA PHE A 164 -2.43 18.70 -11.62
C PHE A 164 -1.86 19.74 -12.60
N LEU A 165 -1.24 19.26 -13.69
CA LEU A 165 -0.64 20.11 -14.70
C LEU A 165 -1.69 20.81 -15.58
N ALA A 166 -2.69 20.06 -16.07
CA ALA A 166 -3.69 20.58 -17.01
C ALA A 166 -4.60 21.65 -16.38
N GLU A 167 -5.02 21.44 -15.14
CA GLU A 167 -5.89 22.34 -14.42
C GLU A 167 -5.14 23.36 -13.54
N ARG A 168 -3.81 23.33 -13.55
CA ARG A 168 -2.95 24.20 -12.73
C ARG A 168 -3.38 24.18 -11.28
N LEU A 169 -3.52 22.97 -10.71
CA LEU A 169 -3.93 22.79 -9.33
C LEU A 169 -2.83 23.24 -8.35
N ASP A 170 -3.21 23.58 -7.13
CA ASP A 170 -2.32 24.16 -6.13
C ASP A 170 -1.34 23.16 -5.53
N ALA A 171 -1.75 21.88 -5.45
CA ALA A 171 -0.91 20.81 -4.94
C ALA A 171 -1.22 19.46 -5.61
N LEU A 172 -0.24 18.57 -5.61
CA LEU A 172 -0.36 17.15 -5.95
C LEU A 172 0.00 16.31 -4.72
N ALA A 173 -0.94 15.52 -4.22
CA ALA A 173 -0.72 14.56 -3.14
C ALA A 173 -0.32 13.20 -3.69
N ALA A 174 0.81 12.65 -3.25
CA ALA A 174 1.27 11.32 -3.64
C ALA A 174 2.29 10.74 -2.66
N LEU A 175 2.69 9.49 -2.90
CA LEU A 175 3.84 8.90 -2.23
C LEU A 175 5.11 9.68 -2.60
N ARG A 176 5.91 10.08 -1.60
CA ARG A 176 7.15 10.85 -1.81
C ARG A 176 8.07 10.25 -2.89
N PRO A 177 8.34 8.92 -2.91
CA PRO A 177 9.18 8.34 -3.94
C PRO A 177 8.63 8.48 -5.35
N GLY A 178 7.29 8.53 -5.51
CA GLY A 178 6.63 8.80 -6.79
C GLY A 178 6.84 10.23 -7.26
N LEU A 179 6.68 11.20 -6.36
CA LEU A 179 6.94 12.61 -6.66
C LEU A 179 8.40 12.85 -7.07
N ILE A 180 9.35 12.19 -6.39
CA ILE A 180 10.77 12.28 -6.75
C ILE A 180 11.03 11.68 -8.13
N ALA A 181 10.44 10.51 -8.44
CA ALA A 181 10.61 9.83 -9.72
C ALA A 181 10.00 10.61 -10.90
N ASP A 182 8.93 11.36 -10.65
CA ASP A 182 8.25 12.18 -11.67
C ASP A 182 8.68 13.65 -11.66
N ALA A 183 9.71 14.02 -10.87
CA ALA A 183 10.15 15.40 -10.71
C ALA A 183 10.49 16.07 -12.06
N ASP A 184 11.10 15.35 -13.01
CA ASP A 184 11.44 15.86 -14.33
C ASP A 184 10.18 16.20 -15.16
N LYS A 185 9.10 15.46 -15.00
CA LYS A 185 7.80 15.72 -15.67
C LYS A 185 7.07 16.89 -15.02
N LEU A 186 7.34 17.12 -13.75
CA LEU A 186 6.73 18.14 -12.91
C LEU A 186 7.60 19.41 -12.84
N SER A 187 8.17 19.82 -13.98
CA SER A 187 9.15 20.90 -14.16
C SER A 187 8.92 22.07 -13.19
N GLY A 188 9.91 22.36 -12.35
CA GLY A 188 9.86 23.45 -11.37
C GLY A 188 8.98 23.19 -10.15
N GLY A 189 8.34 22.03 -10.02
CA GLY A 189 7.57 21.68 -8.84
C GLY A 189 8.46 21.45 -7.62
N ARG A 190 8.00 21.85 -6.45
CA ARG A 190 8.70 21.68 -5.16
C ARG A 190 7.96 20.69 -4.29
N ILE A 191 8.65 19.61 -3.89
CA ILE A 191 8.13 18.67 -2.87
C ILE A 191 8.24 19.34 -1.52
N LEU A 192 7.14 19.37 -0.75
CA LEU A 192 7.14 19.97 0.58
C LEU A 192 7.95 19.10 1.56
N ASP A 193 8.65 19.78 2.47
CA ASP A 193 9.32 19.13 3.58
C ASP A 193 8.30 18.50 4.54
N GLY A 194 8.69 17.40 5.20
CA GLY A 194 7.79 16.64 6.06
C GLY A 194 6.81 15.78 5.25
N ARG A 195 5.83 15.24 5.93
CA ARG A 195 4.82 14.33 5.38
C ARG A 195 3.48 14.60 6.05
N PHE A 196 2.36 14.42 5.33
CA PHE A 196 1.05 14.49 5.94
C PHE A 196 0.63 13.12 6.53
N THR A 197 1.15 12.02 5.98
CA THR A 197 0.93 10.67 6.54
C THR A 197 2.01 9.69 6.10
N VAL A 198 1.96 8.50 6.70
CA VAL A 198 2.72 7.32 6.28
C VAL A 198 1.72 6.25 5.87
N VAL A 199 1.85 5.75 4.65
CA VAL A 199 0.99 4.69 4.13
C VAL A 199 1.49 3.35 4.64
N GLN A 200 0.67 2.72 5.48
CA GLN A 200 0.93 1.45 6.16
C GLN A 200 0.56 0.28 5.25
N GLN A 201 1.53 -0.42 4.66
CA GLN A 201 1.28 -1.60 3.84
C GLN A 201 1.23 -2.85 4.71
N ALA A 202 0.14 -3.59 4.62
CA ALA A 202 -0.15 -4.73 5.48
C ALA A 202 -0.61 -5.95 4.67
N VAL A 203 -0.73 -7.07 5.34
CA VAL A 203 -1.40 -8.27 4.83
C VAL A 203 -2.81 -8.30 5.41
N GLY A 204 -3.81 -8.45 4.58
CA GLY A 204 -5.20 -8.58 4.98
C GLY A 204 -5.79 -9.91 4.60
N THR A 205 -6.79 -10.36 5.34
CA THR A 205 -7.61 -11.54 5.03
C THR A 205 -9.08 -11.25 5.38
N ALA A 206 -9.99 -12.16 5.04
CA ALA A 206 -11.39 -12.02 5.45
C ALA A 206 -11.53 -12.00 6.98
N PRO A 207 -12.38 -11.15 7.58
CA PRO A 207 -12.56 -11.06 9.03
C PRO A 207 -13.00 -12.37 9.70
N ALA A 208 -13.64 -13.26 8.93
CA ALA A 208 -14.05 -14.59 9.41
C ALA A 208 -12.87 -15.54 9.63
N ASN A 209 -11.74 -15.34 8.95
CA ASN A 209 -10.55 -16.18 8.99
C ASN A 209 -9.69 -15.87 10.22
N ARG A 210 -10.14 -16.30 11.39
CA ARG A 210 -9.53 -15.91 12.68
C ARG A 210 -8.18 -16.56 12.94
N ALA A 211 -8.03 -17.84 12.61
CA ALA A 211 -6.76 -18.54 12.74
C ALA A 211 -5.72 -17.97 11.77
N ALA A 212 -6.15 -17.71 10.54
CA ALA A 212 -5.32 -17.03 9.53
C ALA A 212 -4.89 -15.63 9.95
N ALA A 213 -5.80 -14.80 10.47
CA ALA A 213 -5.47 -13.46 10.92
C ALA A 213 -4.45 -13.46 12.05
N ALA A 214 -4.52 -14.42 12.98
CA ALA A 214 -3.54 -14.57 14.04
C ALA A 214 -2.18 -15.04 13.48
N PHE A 215 -2.16 -16.07 12.64
CA PHE A 215 -0.97 -16.56 11.96
C PHE A 215 -0.27 -15.46 11.15
N LEU A 216 -1.02 -14.69 10.37
CA LEU A 216 -0.47 -13.61 9.54
C LEU A 216 0.16 -12.48 10.39
N ARG A 217 -0.42 -12.15 11.56
CA ARG A 217 0.20 -11.19 12.48
C ARG A 217 1.54 -11.69 12.99
N ASP A 218 1.60 -12.94 13.43
CA ASP A 218 2.83 -13.55 13.95
C ASP A 218 3.88 -13.67 12.85
N PHE A 219 3.47 -14.06 11.63
CA PHE A 219 4.34 -14.10 10.45
C PHE A 219 4.93 -12.71 10.14
N VAL A 220 4.12 -11.66 10.10
CA VAL A 220 4.61 -10.30 9.81
C VAL A 220 5.57 -9.83 10.90
N ALA A 221 5.29 -10.10 12.17
CA ALA A 221 6.19 -9.78 13.28
C ALA A 221 7.54 -10.52 13.14
N GLU A 222 7.52 -11.82 12.86
CA GLU A 222 8.70 -12.64 12.61
C GLU A 222 9.48 -12.14 11.37
N ALA A 223 8.79 -11.86 10.27
CA ALA A 223 9.40 -11.37 9.03
C ALA A 223 10.15 -10.04 9.22
N LYS A 224 9.62 -9.13 10.04
CA LYS A 224 10.31 -7.91 10.44
C LYS A 224 11.50 -8.21 11.34
N ALA A 225 11.31 -9.00 12.40
CA ALA A 225 12.34 -9.31 13.40
C ALA A 225 13.55 -10.08 12.82
N THR A 226 13.30 -11.01 11.90
CA THR A 226 14.36 -11.79 11.21
C THR A 226 15.02 -11.05 10.05
N GLY A 227 14.55 -9.83 9.74
CA GLY A 227 15.04 -9.03 8.62
C GLY A 227 14.60 -9.53 7.23
N LEU A 228 13.61 -10.43 7.14
CA LEU A 228 13.09 -10.87 5.84
C LEU A 228 12.60 -9.67 5.02
N VAL A 229 11.80 -8.80 5.62
CA VAL A 229 11.26 -7.60 4.94
C VAL A 229 12.39 -6.71 4.42
N ALA A 230 13.43 -6.45 5.23
CA ALA A 230 14.59 -5.65 4.81
C ALA A 230 15.33 -6.28 3.62
N ARG A 231 15.55 -7.60 3.65
CA ARG A 231 16.18 -8.30 2.52
C ARG A 231 15.32 -8.26 1.24
N LEU A 232 14.01 -8.28 1.33
CA LEU A 232 13.13 -8.13 0.17
C LEU A 232 13.21 -6.71 -0.41
N ILE A 233 13.24 -5.69 0.43
CA ILE A 233 13.44 -4.29 0.03
C ILE A 233 14.76 -4.12 -0.73
N GLU A 234 15.84 -4.68 -0.22
CA GLU A 234 17.16 -4.64 -0.86
C GLU A 234 17.15 -5.40 -2.19
N ARG A 235 16.63 -6.65 -2.20
CA ARG A 235 16.56 -7.51 -3.39
C ARG A 235 15.87 -6.82 -4.56
N HIS A 236 14.80 -6.09 -4.28
CA HIS A 236 14.01 -5.40 -5.32
C HIS A 236 14.47 -3.97 -5.60
N GLY A 237 15.61 -3.54 -5.03
CA GLY A 237 16.21 -2.24 -5.33
C GLY A 237 15.38 -1.03 -4.89
N VAL A 238 14.55 -1.19 -3.85
CA VAL A 238 13.67 -0.13 -3.34
C VAL A 238 14.11 0.42 -1.97
N ALA A 239 15.32 0.08 -1.54
CA ALA A 239 15.93 0.62 -0.32
C ALA A 239 15.98 2.16 -0.36
N GLY A 240 15.73 2.80 0.78
CA GLY A 240 15.64 4.26 0.92
C GLY A 240 14.33 4.88 0.39
N ARG A 241 13.52 4.13 -0.35
CA ARG A 241 12.21 4.55 -0.85
C ARG A 241 11.06 3.82 -0.15
N LEU A 242 11.33 2.65 0.38
CA LEU A 242 10.43 1.81 1.15
C LEU A 242 11.09 1.51 2.49
N LEU A 243 10.37 1.68 3.58
CA LEU A 243 10.88 1.49 4.93
C LEU A 243 10.22 0.27 5.58
N VAL A 244 10.99 -0.50 6.35
CA VAL A 244 10.42 -1.53 7.23
C VAL A 244 9.57 -0.82 8.28
N ALA A 245 8.31 -1.23 8.43
CA ALA A 245 7.45 -0.66 9.46
C ALA A 245 7.97 -0.97 10.87
N PRO A 246 7.82 -0.06 11.85
CA PRO A 246 8.21 -0.32 13.21
C PRO A 246 7.48 -1.54 13.80
N PRO A 247 7.97 -2.12 14.89
CA PRO A 247 7.20 -3.12 15.63
C PRO A 247 5.80 -2.57 15.96
N GLY A 248 4.78 -3.40 15.78
CA GLY A 248 3.39 -3.07 16.12
C GLY A 248 3.07 -3.40 17.56
#